data_ab8f4299a42cf563c4acb18c0e4656ca
#
_entry.id   ab8f4299a42cf563c4acb18c0e4656ca
#
_cell.length_a   1.000
_cell.length_b   1.000
_cell.length_c   1.000
_cell.angle_alpha   90.00
_cell.angle_beta   90.00
_cell.angle_gamma   90.00
#
_symmetry.space_group_name_H-M   'P 1'
#
loop_
_entity.id
_entity.type
_entity.pdbx_description
1 polymer ?
#
loop_
_entity_poly.entity_id
_entity_poly.type
_entity_poly.pdbx_seq_one_letter_code
_entity_poly.pdbx_strand_id
1 'polypeptide(L)'
;MTDSITSIIRNMGFKDEISGLSNPEQLSKEFKVVQDADRLDAIGAIGIARCFTFGGSRGHPIHDPNVPPRINLTKDEYVKQGGKTTSLNHFYEKLLKLKDLMKTEAGRRYAEGRHKFIQDFLVRFHREWEGNL
;
A
#
# COMPACT_ATOMS: atom_id res chain seq x y z
N MET A 1 0.86 27.94 -9.36
CA MET A 1 1.77 26.85 -8.99
C MET A 1 1.59 26.35 -7.58
N THR A 2 1.50 27.24 -6.60
CA THR A 2 1.31 26.86 -5.19
C THR A 2 0.01 26.07 -4.97
N ASP A 3 -1.09 26.49 -5.60
CA ASP A 3 -2.38 25.81 -5.47
C ASP A 3 -2.35 24.40 -6.06
N SER A 4 -1.63 24.22 -7.17
CA SER A 4 -1.48 22.89 -7.81
C SER A 4 -0.73 21.92 -6.88
N ILE A 5 0.37 22.37 -6.28
CA ILE A 5 1.17 21.55 -5.36
C ILE A 5 0.34 21.21 -4.11
N THR A 6 -0.37 22.18 -3.55
CA THR A 6 -1.23 21.94 -2.39
C THR A 6 -2.32 20.93 -2.70
N SER A 7 -2.94 21.01 -3.87
CA SER A 7 -3.94 20.04 -4.32
C SER A 7 -3.36 18.65 -4.46
N ILE A 8 -2.16 18.51 -5.02
CA ILE A 8 -1.47 17.23 -5.16
C ILE A 8 -1.25 16.59 -3.79
N ILE A 9 -0.68 17.33 -2.85
CA ILE A 9 -0.41 16.82 -1.50
C ILE A 9 -1.70 16.41 -0.80
N ARG A 10 -2.74 17.25 -0.91
CA ARG A 10 -4.02 17.02 -0.26
C ARG A 10 -4.71 15.74 -0.72
N ASN A 11 -4.57 15.38 -1.99
CA ASN A 11 -5.28 14.26 -2.60
C ASN A 11 -4.46 12.97 -2.72
N MET A 12 -3.22 12.94 -2.23
CA MET A 12 -2.35 11.76 -2.38
C MET A 12 -2.72 10.59 -1.47
N GLY A 13 -3.53 10.83 -0.44
CA GLY A 13 -3.80 9.81 0.57
C GLY A 13 -4.54 8.59 0.04
N PHE A 14 -4.06 7.40 0.40
CA PHE A 14 -4.72 6.13 0.08
C PHE A 14 -6.14 6.06 0.65
N LYS A 15 -6.31 6.55 1.87
CA LYS A 15 -7.63 6.56 2.55
C LYS A 15 -8.66 7.38 1.78
N ASP A 16 -8.23 8.51 1.23
CA ASP A 16 -9.13 9.36 0.44
C ASP A 16 -9.54 8.68 -0.86
N GLU A 17 -8.64 7.92 -1.47
CA GLU A 17 -8.96 7.20 -2.69
C GLU A 17 -9.95 6.06 -2.45
N ILE A 18 -9.78 5.26 -1.39
CA ILE A 18 -10.72 4.18 -1.09
C ILE A 18 -12.08 4.69 -0.63
N SER A 19 -12.16 5.93 -0.14
CA SER A 19 -13.43 6.55 0.25
C SER A 19 -14.15 7.24 -0.93
N GLY A 20 -13.52 7.26 -2.11
CA GLY A 20 -14.10 7.89 -3.29
C GLY A 20 -14.02 9.40 -3.31
N LEU A 21 -13.21 10.01 -2.43
CA LEU A 21 -13.05 11.46 -2.39
C LEU A 21 -12.17 11.99 -3.52
N SER A 22 -11.37 11.14 -4.14
CA SER A 22 -10.54 11.49 -5.29
C SER A 22 -11.20 10.96 -6.57
N ASN A 23 -11.35 11.84 -7.57
CA ASN A 23 -11.84 11.45 -8.89
C ASN A 23 -10.66 11.41 -9.87
N PRO A 24 -10.23 10.22 -10.34
CA PRO A 24 -9.07 10.10 -11.23
C PRO A 24 -9.17 10.93 -12.52
N GLU A 25 -10.38 11.11 -13.04
CA GLU A 25 -10.59 11.85 -14.29
C GLU A 25 -10.32 13.36 -14.12
N GLN A 26 -10.41 13.87 -12.90
CA GLN A 26 -10.22 15.29 -12.60
C GLN A 26 -8.80 15.63 -12.16
N LEU A 27 -7.91 14.63 -12.08
CA LEU A 27 -6.54 14.83 -11.59
C LEU A 27 -5.63 15.32 -12.70
N SER A 28 -4.71 16.25 -12.37
CA SER A 28 -3.70 16.72 -13.30
C SER A 28 -2.68 15.62 -13.63
N LYS A 29 -1.97 15.78 -14.75
CA LYS A 29 -0.91 14.85 -15.11
C LYS A 29 0.19 14.81 -14.06
N GLU A 30 0.56 15.97 -13.52
CA GLU A 30 1.57 16.12 -12.49
C GLU A 30 1.17 15.36 -11.22
N PHE A 31 -0.08 15.49 -10.82
CA PHE A 31 -0.62 14.75 -9.67
C PHE A 31 -0.48 13.24 -9.89
N LYS A 32 -0.89 12.75 -11.07
CA LYS A 32 -0.85 11.33 -11.37
C LYS A 32 0.56 10.76 -11.30
N VAL A 33 1.53 11.49 -11.85
CA VAL A 33 2.94 11.07 -11.83
C VAL A 33 3.49 11.04 -10.40
N VAL A 34 3.23 12.08 -9.62
CA VAL A 34 3.72 12.18 -8.23
C VAL A 34 3.08 11.10 -7.36
N GLN A 35 1.79 10.87 -7.51
CA GLN A 35 1.10 9.83 -6.75
C GLN A 35 1.64 8.44 -7.10
N ASP A 36 1.82 8.15 -8.39
CA ASP A 36 2.37 6.87 -8.82
C ASP A 36 3.79 6.67 -8.28
N ALA A 37 4.63 7.69 -8.32
CA ALA A 37 5.99 7.61 -7.80
C ALA A 37 5.98 7.30 -6.30
N ASP A 38 5.15 7.98 -5.54
CA ASP A 38 5.02 7.73 -4.10
C ASP A 38 4.60 6.28 -3.82
N ARG A 39 3.59 5.80 -4.53
CA ARG A 39 3.08 4.45 -4.34
C ARG A 39 4.03 3.36 -4.82
N LEU A 40 4.80 3.62 -5.86
CA LEU A 40 5.83 2.69 -6.33
C LEU A 40 6.90 2.44 -5.25
N ASP A 41 7.22 3.44 -4.45
CA ASP A 41 8.16 3.29 -3.34
C ASP A 41 7.59 2.45 -2.18
N ALA A 42 6.30 2.23 -2.16
CA ALA A 42 5.63 1.44 -1.13
C ALA A 42 5.54 -0.05 -1.51
N ILE A 43 5.93 -0.42 -2.72
CA ILE A 43 5.87 -1.80 -3.20
C ILE A 43 7.24 -2.27 -3.71
N GLY A 44 7.35 -3.56 -4.00
CA GLY A 44 8.61 -4.18 -4.39
C GLY A 44 9.56 -4.35 -3.20
N ALA A 45 10.83 -4.55 -3.47
CA ALA A 45 11.83 -4.82 -2.44
C ALA A 45 11.98 -3.65 -1.45
N ILE A 46 12.02 -2.43 -1.94
CA ILE A 46 12.10 -1.24 -1.07
C ILE A 46 10.84 -1.12 -0.22
N GLY A 47 9.68 -1.35 -0.82
CA GLY A 47 8.41 -1.30 -0.09
C GLY A 47 8.33 -2.34 1.01
N ILE A 48 8.80 -3.56 0.75
CA ILE A 48 8.89 -4.61 1.77
C ILE A 48 9.75 -4.16 2.94
N ALA A 49 10.95 -3.68 2.66
CA ALA A 49 11.87 -3.20 3.69
C ALA A 49 11.25 -2.06 4.51
N ARG A 50 10.63 -1.09 3.84
CA ARG A 50 9.97 0.04 4.50
C ARG A 50 8.83 -0.41 5.39
N CYS A 51 8.03 -1.37 4.93
CA CYS A 51 6.89 -1.89 5.70
C CYS A 51 7.34 -2.50 7.03
N PHE A 52 8.36 -3.33 7.01
CA PHE A 52 8.85 -3.97 8.24
C PHE A 52 9.59 -2.98 9.15
N THR A 53 10.30 -2.03 8.59
CA THR A 53 10.94 -0.96 9.36
C THR A 53 9.90 -0.11 10.10
N PHE A 54 8.85 0.29 9.41
CA PHE A 54 7.74 1.05 10.01
C PHE A 54 7.05 0.23 11.10
N GLY A 55 6.73 -1.03 10.81
CA GLY A 55 6.09 -1.92 11.78
C GLY A 55 6.92 -2.09 13.03
N GLY A 56 8.24 -2.28 12.88
CA GLY A 56 9.15 -2.38 13.99
C GLY A 56 9.19 -1.10 14.85
N SER A 57 9.18 0.06 14.22
CA SER A 57 9.17 1.35 14.94
C SER A 57 7.88 1.58 15.73
N ARG A 58 6.79 0.93 15.34
CA ARG A 58 5.48 1.01 16.02
C ARG A 58 5.22 -0.16 16.96
N GLY A 59 6.17 -1.08 17.10
CA GLY A 59 6.01 -2.25 17.94
C GLY A 59 5.00 -3.27 17.38
N HIS A 60 4.74 -3.26 16.08
CA HIS A 60 3.86 -4.24 15.46
C HIS A 60 4.56 -5.59 15.32
N PRO A 61 3.87 -6.71 15.61
CA PRO A 61 4.41 -8.03 15.28
C PRO A 61 4.62 -8.16 13.78
N ILE A 62 5.58 -8.97 13.38
CA ILE A 62 5.80 -9.27 11.97
C ILE A 62 4.56 -9.97 11.40
N HIS A 63 4.08 -11.00 12.08
CA HIS A 63 2.93 -11.79 11.69
C HIS A 63 2.27 -12.43 12.92
N ASP A 64 0.96 -12.55 12.89
CA ASP A 64 0.18 -13.24 13.92
C ASP A 64 -1.00 -13.95 13.24
N PRO A 65 -1.01 -15.30 13.21
CA PRO A 65 -2.11 -16.06 12.59
C PRO A 65 -3.48 -15.78 13.21
N ASN A 66 -3.52 -15.31 14.45
CA ASN A 66 -4.77 -15.00 15.14
C ASN A 66 -5.31 -13.60 14.83
N VAL A 67 -4.55 -12.81 14.06
CA VAL A 67 -4.93 -11.46 13.63
C VAL A 67 -5.03 -11.46 12.11
N PRO A 68 -6.19 -11.82 11.54
CA PRO A 68 -6.33 -11.87 10.08
C PRO A 68 -6.30 -10.47 9.46
N PRO A 69 -5.85 -10.35 8.21
CA PRO A 69 -5.89 -9.07 7.52
C PRO A 69 -7.33 -8.61 7.30
N ARG A 70 -7.53 -7.32 7.35
CA ARG A 70 -8.83 -6.67 7.17
C ARG A 70 -8.99 -6.29 5.70
N ILE A 71 -9.69 -7.14 4.95
CA ILE A 71 -9.89 -6.96 3.52
C ILE A 71 -11.23 -6.26 3.29
N ASN A 72 -11.32 -5.43 2.25
CA ASN A 72 -12.53 -4.67 1.87
C ASN A 72 -12.96 -3.64 2.92
N LEU A 73 -12.01 -2.97 3.55
CA LEU A 73 -12.29 -1.94 4.54
C LEU A 73 -12.81 -0.66 3.89
N THR A 74 -13.79 -0.04 4.55
CA THR A 74 -14.09 1.37 4.33
C THR A 74 -13.06 2.23 5.05
N LYS A 75 -13.03 3.54 4.72
CA LYS A 75 -12.14 4.49 5.42
C LYS A 75 -12.37 4.48 6.93
N ASP A 76 -13.64 4.50 7.35
CA ASP A 76 -13.99 4.51 8.77
C ASP A 76 -13.54 3.24 9.48
N GLU A 77 -13.74 2.08 8.87
CA GLU A 77 -13.28 0.82 9.42
C GLU A 77 -11.75 0.78 9.53
N TYR A 78 -11.06 1.29 8.52
CA TYR A 78 -9.59 1.35 8.50
C TYR A 78 -9.07 2.17 9.69
N VAL A 79 -9.72 3.27 10.02
CA VAL A 79 -9.33 4.14 11.14
C VAL A 79 -9.74 3.53 12.48
N LYS A 80 -10.96 2.98 12.60
CA LYS A 80 -11.49 2.47 13.87
C LYS A 80 -10.78 1.23 14.39
N GLN A 81 -10.25 0.40 13.51
CA GLN A 81 -9.61 -0.85 13.92
C GLN A 81 -8.12 -0.71 14.22
N GLY A 82 -7.65 0.49 14.47
CA GLY A 82 -6.23 0.82 14.63
C GLY A 82 -5.48 0.13 15.77
N GLY A 83 -6.10 -0.81 16.49
CA GLY A 83 -5.49 -1.42 17.68
C GLY A 83 -4.67 -2.69 17.43
N LYS A 84 -5.11 -3.57 16.54
CA LYS A 84 -4.45 -4.85 16.32
C LYS A 84 -4.14 -5.07 14.86
N THR A 85 -2.87 -4.96 14.51
CA THR A 85 -2.39 -5.22 13.15
C THR A 85 -1.00 -5.82 13.21
N THR A 86 -0.58 -6.42 12.10
CA THR A 86 0.77 -6.93 11.92
C THR A 86 1.37 -6.28 10.68
N SER A 87 2.69 -6.30 10.58
CA SER A 87 3.36 -5.79 9.38
C SER A 87 2.92 -6.57 8.14
N LEU A 88 2.78 -7.89 8.25
CA LEU A 88 2.35 -8.73 7.14
C LEU A 88 0.96 -8.41 6.66
N ASN A 89 0.03 -8.10 7.58
CA ASN A 89 -1.34 -7.75 7.20
C ASN A 89 -1.41 -6.50 6.31
N HIS A 90 -0.48 -5.57 6.48
CA HIS A 90 -0.43 -4.35 5.68
C HIS A 90 -0.29 -4.64 4.19
N PHE A 91 0.40 -5.72 3.81
CA PHE A 91 0.49 -6.13 2.41
C PHE A 91 -0.88 -6.45 1.83
N TYR A 92 -1.68 -7.19 2.56
CA TYR A 92 -3.02 -7.58 2.09
C TYR A 92 -4.03 -6.44 2.17
N GLU A 93 -3.91 -5.59 3.20
CA GLU A 93 -4.87 -4.51 3.43
C GLU A 93 -4.64 -3.31 2.50
N LYS A 94 -3.40 -3.09 2.08
CA LYS A 94 -3.03 -1.91 1.29
C LYS A 94 -2.11 -2.20 0.12
N LEU A 95 -0.93 -2.77 0.35
CA LEU A 95 0.16 -2.75 -0.63
C LEU A 95 -0.17 -3.55 -1.89
N LEU A 96 -0.86 -4.68 -1.76
CA LEU A 96 -1.28 -5.48 -2.92
C LEU A 96 -2.36 -4.81 -3.76
N LYS A 97 -3.00 -3.77 -3.25
CA LYS A 97 -4.03 -3.02 -3.98
C LYS A 97 -3.44 -1.89 -4.82
N LEU A 98 -2.22 -1.46 -4.54
CA LEU A 98 -1.65 -0.25 -5.15
C LEU A 98 -1.41 -0.41 -6.65
N LYS A 99 -1.08 -1.59 -7.13
CA LYS A 99 -0.90 -1.85 -8.56
C LYS A 99 -2.12 -1.41 -9.38
N ASP A 100 -3.31 -1.74 -8.91
CA ASP A 100 -4.55 -1.44 -9.62
C ASP A 100 -4.98 0.02 -9.46
N LEU A 101 -4.31 0.78 -8.61
CA LEU A 101 -4.57 2.19 -8.38
C LEU A 101 -3.60 3.12 -9.11
N MET A 102 -2.69 2.58 -9.90
CA MET A 102 -1.75 3.39 -10.69
C MET A 102 -2.49 4.20 -11.75
N LYS A 103 -2.11 5.46 -11.90
CA LYS A 103 -2.80 6.42 -12.76
C LYS A 103 -2.16 6.58 -14.13
N THR A 104 -0.86 6.22 -14.25
CA THR A 104 -0.12 6.36 -15.50
C THR A 104 0.25 5.01 -16.07
N GLU A 105 0.49 4.97 -17.39
CA GLU A 105 0.94 3.75 -18.04
C GLU A 105 2.30 3.30 -17.54
N ALA A 106 3.22 4.24 -17.36
CA ALA A 106 4.54 3.96 -16.81
C ALA A 106 4.44 3.41 -15.39
N GLY A 107 3.59 4.02 -14.54
CA GLY A 107 3.35 3.55 -13.18
C GLY A 107 2.83 2.12 -13.17
N ARG A 108 1.85 1.83 -14.00
CA ARG A 108 1.28 0.47 -14.12
C ARG A 108 2.34 -0.56 -14.51
N ARG A 109 3.18 -0.20 -15.46
CA ARG A 109 4.24 -1.08 -15.97
C ARG A 109 5.29 -1.40 -14.90
N TYR A 110 5.75 -0.38 -14.17
CA TYR A 110 6.69 -0.60 -13.06
C TYR A 110 6.04 -1.35 -11.89
N ALA A 111 4.78 -1.08 -11.63
CA ALA A 111 4.07 -1.71 -10.53
C ALA A 111 3.89 -3.22 -10.73
N GLU A 112 3.76 -3.70 -11.94
CA GLU A 112 3.60 -5.12 -12.22
C GLU A 112 4.74 -5.96 -11.66
N GLY A 113 5.98 -5.60 -11.94
CA GLY A 113 7.15 -6.32 -11.44
C GLY A 113 7.28 -6.24 -9.93
N ARG A 114 7.05 -5.07 -9.37
CA ARG A 114 7.13 -4.85 -7.92
C ARG A 114 6.02 -5.61 -7.18
N HIS A 115 4.81 -5.62 -7.73
CA HIS A 115 3.69 -6.37 -7.19
C HIS A 115 3.97 -7.89 -7.22
N LYS A 116 4.47 -8.40 -8.34
CA LYS A 116 4.83 -9.81 -8.47
C LYS A 116 5.90 -10.21 -7.44
N PHE A 117 6.87 -9.34 -7.21
CA PHE A 117 7.91 -9.58 -6.21
C PHE A 117 7.31 -9.69 -4.80
N ILE A 118 6.34 -8.84 -4.46
CA ILE A 118 5.63 -8.95 -3.18
C ILE A 118 4.89 -10.28 -3.09
N GLN A 119 4.19 -10.69 -4.15
CA GLN A 119 3.47 -11.96 -4.15
C GLN A 119 4.41 -13.14 -3.89
N ASP A 120 5.55 -13.16 -4.56
CA ASP A 120 6.54 -14.22 -4.37
C ASP A 120 7.14 -14.20 -2.96
N PHE A 121 7.39 -13.00 -2.42
CA PHE A 121 7.84 -12.83 -1.04
C PHE A 121 6.83 -13.40 -0.05
N LEU A 122 5.55 -13.09 -0.22
CA LEU A 122 4.50 -13.56 0.70
C LEU A 122 4.35 -15.06 0.67
N VAL A 123 4.39 -15.67 -0.52
CA VAL A 123 4.35 -17.13 -0.66
C VAL A 123 5.51 -17.76 0.11
N ARG A 124 6.71 -17.23 -0.08
CA ARG A 124 7.91 -17.75 0.59
C ARG A 124 7.85 -17.51 2.10
N PHE A 125 7.39 -16.33 2.53
CA PHE A 125 7.26 -16.01 3.94
C PHE A 125 6.35 -17.02 4.65
N HIS A 126 5.18 -17.29 4.11
CA HIS A 126 4.23 -18.23 4.72
C HIS A 126 4.79 -19.65 4.76
N ARG A 127 5.49 -20.08 3.71
CA ARG A 127 6.10 -21.41 3.70
C ARG A 127 7.16 -21.55 4.80
N GLU A 128 7.99 -20.55 4.97
CA GLU A 128 9.01 -20.57 6.03
C GLU A 128 8.37 -20.47 7.42
N TRP A 129 7.35 -19.66 7.56
CA TRP A 129 6.60 -19.53 8.83
C TRP A 129 5.99 -20.85 9.25
N GLU A 130 5.46 -21.61 8.33
CA GLU A 130 4.84 -22.92 8.57
C GLU A 130 5.87 -24.05 8.72
N GLY A 131 7.14 -23.75 8.59
CA GLY A 131 8.22 -24.74 8.66
C GLY A 131 8.43 -25.53 7.38
N ASN A 132 7.86 -25.10 6.27
CA ASN A 132 8.09 -25.68 4.96
C ASN A 132 9.22 -24.94 4.23
N LEU A 133 9.96 -25.63 3.41
CA LEU A 133 11.10 -25.06 2.71
C LEU A 133 10.72 -24.05 1.63
#